data_59c22c3346406724572603aec63e7dc5
#
_entry.id   59c22c3346406724572603aec63e7dc5
#
_cell.length_a   1.000
_cell.length_b   1.000
_cell.length_c   1.000
_cell.angle_alpha   90.00
_cell.angle_beta   90.00
_cell.angle_gamma   90.00
#
_symmetry.space_group_name_H-M   'P 1'
#
loop_
_entity.id
_entity.type
_entity.pdbx_description
1 polymer ?
#
loop_
_entity_poly.entity_id
_entity_poly.type
_entity_poly.pdbx_seq_one_letter_code
_entity_poly.pdbx_strand_id
1 'polypeptide(L)'
;MTEEHSLLTGSVPKKLAAFAFPLLLANTLQSFYNVVDMLVVGQIVGDTGLAAIGNASKLCYIINSICIGMTMGGAVLIAQYKGADDKKGQTESFQMLALLSLVSSLLVTIVSLATCQPLFKMLNVPADAYQDACDYMKIICCGTVFIFGYNAVCSVLKGLGDSKSPLYFVGIATVINIVLDIILVGPLGMGTAGAAYATITAQGISFVISLFYLKRHKIFFSMENRGKFTLQWDKLAAIVKVGLPTAIQMVVVNTAYLLVAGMLNQFGTAVSAASNVGLQINTFAGMPCWAIGQAVTAMVGQCMGAGQIERARKVVKISLVMNVAVTLVVVIGVQFFAEPLILLFGSTTPEVVNDGVYYLRVCCSINSLIYAVMYTLDSFAIGVGAANVAMINALLDAVIVRLPVSWLLAFVLNMGFSGIYYGQAFSPVLPAIVGLLYFTSRKWEHKTLIQSSHKGESL
;
A
#
# COMPACT_ATOMS: atom_id res chain seq x y z
N MET A 1 18.36 -18.40 11.16
CA MET A 1 17.14 -17.83 11.79
C MET A 1 16.65 -18.89 12.73
N THR A 2 16.65 -18.62 14.02
CA THR A 2 16.22 -19.54 15.08
C THR A 2 14.72 -19.86 14.96
N GLU A 3 14.26 -20.98 15.50
CA GLU A 3 12.83 -21.44 15.49
C GLU A 3 11.86 -20.36 16.04
N GLU A 4 12.33 -19.44 16.86
CA GLU A 4 11.56 -18.33 17.40
C GLU A 4 10.97 -17.39 16.33
N HIS A 5 11.57 -17.29 15.14
CA HIS A 5 11.13 -16.41 14.07
C HIS A 5 10.23 -17.11 13.03
N SER A 6 9.94 -18.41 13.19
CA SER A 6 9.04 -19.12 12.29
C SER A 6 7.59 -18.65 12.48
N LEU A 7 6.93 -18.25 11.38
CA LEU A 7 5.48 -17.93 11.38
C LEU A 7 4.61 -19.19 11.38
N LEU A 8 5.23 -20.37 11.14
CA LEU A 8 4.56 -21.67 11.04
C LEU A 8 4.30 -22.33 12.41
N THR A 9 4.92 -21.86 13.48
CA THR A 9 4.85 -22.46 14.81
C THR A 9 4.40 -21.46 15.86
N GLY A 10 3.95 -21.92 17.01
CA GLY A 10 3.55 -21.10 18.16
C GLY A 10 2.18 -20.45 18.04
N SER A 11 1.88 -19.54 18.96
CA SER A 11 0.59 -18.86 19.10
C SER A 11 0.35 -17.88 17.96
N VAL A 12 -0.72 -18.07 17.20
CA VAL A 12 -1.09 -17.21 16.06
C VAL A 12 -1.31 -15.75 16.47
N PRO A 13 -2.08 -15.41 17.53
CA PRO A 13 -2.28 -14.01 17.92
C PRO A 13 -0.96 -13.29 18.26
N LYS A 14 -0.07 -13.96 19.03
CA LYS A 14 1.23 -13.38 19.40
C LYS A 14 2.12 -13.13 18.19
N LYS A 15 2.19 -14.11 17.26
CA LYS A 15 2.99 -13.99 16.03
C LYS A 15 2.43 -12.92 15.10
N LEU A 16 1.11 -12.85 14.96
CA LEU A 16 0.43 -11.85 14.14
C LEU A 16 0.70 -10.44 14.68
N ALA A 17 0.51 -10.22 15.98
CA ALA A 17 0.78 -8.91 16.61
C ALA A 17 2.27 -8.52 16.49
N ALA A 18 3.19 -9.45 16.81
CA ALA A 18 4.62 -9.20 16.73
C ALA A 18 5.11 -8.90 15.30
N PHE A 19 4.44 -9.44 14.28
CA PHE A 19 4.75 -9.18 12.89
C PHE A 19 4.08 -7.91 12.36
N ALA A 20 2.81 -7.65 12.75
CA ALA A 20 2.06 -6.47 12.30
C ALA A 20 2.57 -5.17 12.94
N PHE A 21 3.04 -5.20 14.20
CA PHE A 21 3.44 -3.98 14.91
C PHE A 21 4.61 -3.24 14.25
N PRO A 22 5.72 -3.88 13.83
CA PRO A 22 6.76 -3.19 13.07
C PRO A 22 6.27 -2.65 11.72
N LEU A 23 5.33 -3.36 11.05
CA LEU A 23 4.74 -2.89 9.79
C LEU A 23 3.86 -1.65 9.99
N LEU A 24 3.12 -1.60 11.10
CA LEU A 24 2.36 -0.41 11.49
C LEU A 24 3.28 0.79 11.67
N LEU A 25 4.36 0.62 12.43
CA LEU A 25 5.34 1.68 12.63
C LEU A 25 5.99 2.13 11.31
N ALA A 26 6.32 1.18 10.41
CA ALA A 26 6.88 1.49 9.10
C ALA A 26 5.90 2.31 8.25
N ASN A 27 4.63 1.90 8.19
CA ASN A 27 3.59 2.64 7.46
C ASN A 27 3.37 4.04 8.04
N THR A 28 3.38 4.17 9.37
CA THR A 28 3.25 5.46 10.06
C THR A 28 4.43 6.38 9.76
N LEU A 29 5.66 5.88 9.84
CA LEU A 29 6.86 6.66 9.50
C LEU A 29 6.85 7.12 8.05
N GLN A 30 6.42 6.25 7.12
CA GLN A 30 6.31 6.60 5.71
C GLN A 30 5.27 7.71 5.46
N SER A 31 4.15 7.69 6.18
CA SER A 31 3.17 8.77 6.08
C SER A 31 3.67 10.06 6.72
N PHE A 32 4.41 9.95 7.81
CA PHE A 32 5.03 11.10 8.48
C PHE A 32 5.99 11.83 7.56
N TYR A 33 6.86 11.10 6.85
CA TYR A 33 7.81 11.76 5.96
C TYR A 33 7.09 12.49 4.81
N ASN A 34 6.01 11.94 4.25
CA ASN A 34 5.21 12.63 3.22
C ASN A 34 4.61 13.94 3.74
N VAL A 35 4.17 13.97 5.00
CA VAL A 35 3.64 15.19 5.63
C VAL A 35 4.76 16.21 5.83
N VAL A 36 5.93 15.78 6.30
CA VAL A 36 7.09 16.68 6.51
C VAL A 36 7.58 17.27 5.19
N ASP A 37 7.67 16.48 4.13
CA ASP A 37 8.02 16.92 2.77
C ASP A 37 7.08 18.06 2.31
N MET A 38 5.77 17.85 2.44
CA MET A 38 4.78 18.89 2.12
C MET A 38 4.91 20.15 3.00
N LEU A 39 5.21 19.98 4.30
CA LEU A 39 5.38 21.11 5.22
C LEU A 39 6.64 21.93 4.88
N VAL A 40 7.77 21.27 4.61
CA VAL A 40 9.03 21.94 4.26
C VAL A 40 8.83 22.75 2.97
N VAL A 41 8.24 22.14 1.95
CA VAL A 41 8.01 22.84 0.68
C VAL A 41 6.96 23.97 0.84
N GLY A 42 5.89 23.73 1.60
CA GLY A 42 4.88 24.76 1.84
C GLY A 42 5.40 25.98 2.59
N GLN A 43 6.32 25.78 3.56
CA GLN A 43 6.89 26.90 4.32
C GLN A 43 7.99 27.68 3.57
N ILE A 44 8.73 27.00 2.69
CA ILE A 44 9.90 27.61 2.03
C ILE A 44 9.56 28.09 0.61
N VAL A 45 8.82 27.28 -0.15
CA VAL A 45 8.46 27.59 -1.55
C VAL A 45 7.09 28.29 -1.63
N GLY A 46 6.22 28.02 -0.66
CA GLY A 46 4.88 28.62 -0.61
C GLY A 46 3.82 27.83 -1.39
N ASP A 47 2.70 28.51 -1.71
CA ASP A 47 1.50 27.88 -2.26
C ASP A 47 1.73 27.25 -3.64
N THR A 48 2.58 27.85 -4.48
CA THR A 48 2.90 27.33 -5.82
C THR A 48 3.63 25.99 -5.72
N GLY A 49 4.61 25.87 -4.81
CA GLY A 49 5.30 24.61 -4.55
C GLY A 49 4.36 23.55 -4.00
N LEU A 50 3.46 23.94 -3.09
CA LEU A 50 2.47 23.02 -2.52
C LEU A 50 1.51 22.49 -3.60
N ALA A 51 1.04 23.38 -4.50
CA ALA A 51 0.19 23.01 -5.62
C ALA A 51 0.91 22.08 -6.61
N ALA A 52 2.21 22.34 -6.88
CA ALA A 52 3.02 21.51 -7.76
C ALA A 52 3.18 20.08 -7.21
N ILE A 53 3.63 19.93 -5.94
CA ILE A 53 3.79 18.62 -5.31
C ILE A 53 2.44 17.92 -5.14
N GLY A 54 1.39 18.63 -4.74
CA GLY A 54 0.07 18.05 -4.56
C GLY A 54 -0.50 17.43 -5.85
N ASN A 55 -0.26 18.04 -7.01
CA ASN A 55 -0.66 17.47 -8.29
C ASN A 55 0.26 16.34 -8.76
N ALA A 56 1.58 16.48 -8.58
CA ALA A 56 2.53 15.42 -8.91
C ALA A 56 2.31 14.17 -8.05
N SER A 57 2.01 14.31 -6.76
CA SER A 57 1.73 13.20 -5.84
C SER A 57 0.59 12.30 -6.32
N LYS A 58 -0.43 12.83 -7.00
CA LYS A 58 -1.51 12.01 -7.58
C LYS A 58 -0.98 10.99 -8.58
N LEU A 59 -0.03 11.38 -9.42
CA LEU A 59 0.63 10.47 -10.36
C LEU A 59 1.60 9.53 -9.64
N CYS A 60 2.32 10.02 -8.64
CA CYS A 60 3.20 9.19 -7.81
C CYS A 60 2.44 8.07 -7.09
N TYR A 61 1.19 8.29 -6.64
CA TYR A 61 0.35 7.25 -6.06
C TYR A 61 0.04 6.12 -7.05
N ILE A 62 -0.17 6.43 -8.33
CA ILE A 62 -0.38 5.41 -9.37
C ILE A 62 0.90 4.60 -9.58
N ILE A 63 2.05 5.26 -9.68
CA ILE A 63 3.36 4.60 -9.81
C ILE A 63 3.62 3.67 -8.62
N ASN A 64 3.40 4.16 -7.40
CA ASN A 64 3.55 3.36 -6.19
C ASN A 64 2.57 2.18 -6.14
N SER A 65 1.34 2.34 -6.61
CA SER A 65 0.35 1.26 -6.69
C SER A 65 0.84 0.11 -7.58
N ILE A 66 1.41 0.44 -8.74
CA ILE A 66 2.00 -0.54 -9.65
C ILE A 66 3.19 -1.23 -8.99
N CYS A 67 4.08 -0.45 -8.36
CA CYS A 67 5.26 -0.95 -7.66
C CYS A 67 4.88 -1.94 -6.55
N ILE A 68 4.01 -1.52 -5.63
CA ILE A 68 3.60 -2.34 -4.47
C ILE A 68 2.85 -3.59 -4.95
N GLY A 69 1.97 -3.46 -5.94
CA GLY A 69 1.24 -4.60 -6.50
C GLY A 69 2.19 -5.64 -7.10
N MET A 70 3.10 -5.22 -7.96
CA MET A 70 4.06 -6.15 -8.60
C MET A 70 4.99 -6.81 -7.58
N THR A 71 5.50 -6.06 -6.60
CA THR A 71 6.39 -6.60 -5.57
C THR A 71 5.66 -7.52 -4.59
N MET A 72 4.35 -7.33 -4.38
CA MET A 72 3.51 -8.23 -3.58
C MET A 72 3.44 -9.64 -4.19
N GLY A 73 3.38 -9.75 -5.53
CA GLY A 73 3.42 -11.06 -6.20
C GLY A 73 4.68 -11.86 -5.85
N GLY A 74 5.84 -11.19 -5.84
CA GLY A 74 7.09 -11.80 -5.41
C GLY A 74 7.11 -12.16 -3.93
N ALA A 75 6.58 -11.29 -3.07
CA ALA A 75 6.49 -11.56 -1.64
C ALA A 75 5.67 -12.82 -1.32
N VAL A 76 4.52 -12.98 -1.99
CA VAL A 76 3.65 -14.16 -1.79
C VAL A 76 4.33 -15.44 -2.29
N LEU A 77 4.95 -15.42 -3.46
CA LEU A 77 5.65 -16.58 -4.00
C LEU A 77 6.82 -16.99 -3.09
N ILE A 78 7.62 -16.02 -2.62
CA ILE A 78 8.73 -16.27 -1.70
C ILE A 78 8.21 -16.77 -0.34
N ALA A 79 7.07 -16.25 0.16
CA ALA A 79 6.45 -16.73 1.37
C ALA A 79 6.04 -18.21 1.26
N GLN A 80 5.47 -18.62 0.13
CA GLN A 80 5.11 -20.02 -0.11
C GLN A 80 6.35 -20.92 -0.19
N TYR A 81 7.42 -20.53 -0.93
CA TYR A 81 8.68 -21.28 -0.95
C TYR A 81 9.36 -21.30 0.42
N LYS A 82 9.20 -20.23 1.22
CA LYS A 82 9.68 -20.19 2.62
C LYS A 82 8.93 -21.21 3.48
N GLY A 83 7.61 -21.30 3.29
CA GLY A 83 6.78 -22.30 3.96
C GLY A 83 7.17 -23.73 3.60
N ALA A 84 7.50 -24.00 2.34
CA ALA A 84 7.96 -25.29 1.85
C ALA A 84 9.43 -25.61 2.18
N ASP A 85 10.15 -24.71 2.85
CA ASP A 85 11.60 -24.76 3.13
C ASP A 85 12.48 -24.93 1.86
N ASP A 86 11.96 -24.54 0.70
CA ASP A 86 12.68 -24.57 -0.57
C ASP A 86 13.52 -23.30 -0.78
N LYS A 87 14.79 -23.34 -0.35
CA LYS A 87 15.75 -22.23 -0.49
C LYS A 87 16.09 -21.93 -1.95
N LYS A 88 16.08 -22.93 -2.82
CA LYS A 88 16.35 -22.75 -4.25
C LYS A 88 15.19 -21.98 -4.88
N GLY A 89 13.95 -22.39 -4.63
CA GLY A 89 12.75 -21.68 -5.08
C GLY A 89 12.68 -20.25 -4.59
N GLN A 90 13.07 -19.98 -3.32
CA GLN A 90 13.17 -18.61 -2.78
C GLN A 90 14.17 -17.75 -3.57
N THR A 91 15.37 -18.30 -3.84
CA THR A 91 16.44 -17.57 -4.56
C THR A 91 16.04 -17.26 -6.00
N GLU A 92 15.51 -18.24 -6.72
CA GLU A 92 15.05 -18.09 -8.10
C GLU A 92 13.87 -17.10 -8.20
N SER A 93 12.95 -17.15 -7.23
CA SER A 93 11.84 -16.19 -7.15
C SER A 93 12.33 -14.77 -6.88
N PHE A 94 13.35 -14.58 -6.03
CA PHE A 94 13.98 -13.29 -5.82
C PHE A 94 14.63 -12.75 -7.09
N GLN A 95 15.35 -13.59 -7.85
CA GLN A 95 15.96 -13.19 -9.13
C GLN A 95 14.90 -12.75 -10.15
N MET A 96 13.79 -13.47 -10.26
CA MET A 96 12.69 -13.12 -11.15
C MET A 96 11.99 -11.84 -10.71
N LEU A 97 11.81 -11.64 -9.40
CA LEU A 97 11.24 -10.40 -8.86
C LEU A 97 12.16 -9.20 -9.13
N ALA A 98 13.47 -9.36 -8.94
CA ALA A 98 14.44 -8.30 -9.22
C ALA A 98 14.43 -7.91 -10.71
N LEU A 99 14.41 -8.90 -11.61
CA LEU A 99 14.28 -8.66 -13.06
C LEU A 99 12.96 -7.94 -13.39
N LEU A 100 11.85 -8.44 -12.86
CA LEU A 100 10.53 -7.85 -13.11
C LEU A 100 10.45 -6.43 -12.56
N SER A 101 10.99 -6.17 -11.38
CA SER A 101 11.04 -4.84 -10.77
C SER A 101 11.87 -3.87 -11.62
N LEU A 102 13.01 -4.32 -12.16
CA LEU A 102 13.82 -3.51 -13.05
C LEU A 102 13.07 -3.20 -14.37
N VAL A 103 12.50 -4.20 -15.01
CA VAL A 103 11.75 -4.02 -16.27
C VAL A 103 10.52 -3.12 -16.04
N SER A 104 9.77 -3.37 -14.97
CA SER A 104 8.59 -2.57 -14.64
C SER A 104 8.96 -1.12 -14.30
N SER A 105 10.05 -0.89 -13.57
CA SER A 105 10.51 0.47 -13.26
C SER A 105 10.90 1.24 -14.52
N LEU A 106 11.62 0.61 -15.45
CA LEU A 106 11.98 1.23 -16.72
C LEU A 106 10.75 1.54 -17.57
N LEU A 107 9.81 0.60 -17.67
CA LEU A 107 8.55 0.80 -18.41
C LEU A 107 7.75 1.97 -17.80
N VAL A 108 7.58 1.97 -16.47
CA VAL A 108 6.87 3.04 -15.76
C VAL A 108 7.57 4.39 -15.94
N THR A 109 8.91 4.42 -15.89
CA THR A 109 9.68 5.64 -16.17
C THR A 109 9.38 6.18 -17.56
N ILE A 110 9.50 5.34 -18.60
CA ILE A 110 9.27 5.75 -20.00
C ILE A 110 7.84 6.27 -20.19
N VAL A 111 6.84 5.50 -19.70
CA VAL A 111 5.43 5.88 -19.82
C VAL A 111 5.15 7.17 -19.07
N SER A 112 5.63 7.30 -17.84
CA SER A 112 5.39 8.47 -17.02
C SER A 112 6.05 9.73 -17.60
N LEU A 113 7.29 9.64 -18.10
CA LEU A 113 7.94 10.77 -18.76
C LEU A 113 7.22 11.21 -20.05
N ALA A 114 6.68 10.25 -20.82
CA ALA A 114 5.93 10.54 -22.03
C ALA A 114 4.55 11.15 -21.74
N THR A 115 3.92 10.78 -20.61
CA THR A 115 2.52 11.14 -20.33
C THR A 115 2.38 12.25 -19.28
N CYS A 116 3.40 12.60 -18.50
CA CYS A 116 3.29 13.58 -17.41
C CYS A 116 2.79 14.95 -17.87
N GLN A 117 3.34 15.50 -18.96
CA GLN A 117 2.94 16.80 -19.48
C GLN A 117 1.48 16.85 -19.98
N PRO A 118 1.01 15.92 -20.87
CA PRO A 118 -0.39 15.89 -21.25
C PRO A 118 -1.34 15.64 -20.07
N LEU A 119 -0.94 14.80 -19.09
CA LEU A 119 -1.75 14.56 -17.90
C LEU A 119 -1.89 15.81 -17.03
N PHE A 120 -0.82 16.57 -16.79
CA PHE A 120 -0.92 17.82 -16.02
C PHE A 120 -1.73 18.88 -16.72
N LYS A 121 -1.68 18.97 -18.06
CA LYS A 121 -2.59 19.82 -18.83
C LYS A 121 -4.05 19.40 -18.67
N MET A 122 -4.33 18.10 -18.74
CA MET A 122 -5.67 17.56 -18.57
C MET A 122 -6.20 17.76 -17.15
N LEU A 123 -5.33 17.73 -16.14
CA LEU A 123 -5.67 18.01 -14.74
C LEU A 123 -5.81 19.51 -14.43
N ASN A 124 -5.64 20.40 -15.43
CA ASN A 124 -5.67 21.85 -15.28
C ASN A 124 -4.77 22.36 -14.14
N VAL A 125 -3.53 21.85 -14.08
CA VAL A 125 -2.54 22.34 -13.11
C VAL A 125 -2.30 23.83 -13.36
N PRO A 126 -2.34 24.69 -12.31
CA PRO A 126 -2.11 26.13 -12.45
C PRO A 126 -0.81 26.45 -13.20
N ALA A 127 -0.84 27.47 -14.04
CA ALA A 127 0.27 27.80 -14.94
C ALA A 127 1.59 28.13 -14.19
N ASP A 128 1.47 28.72 -13.02
CA ASP A 128 2.57 29.06 -12.10
C ASP A 128 3.20 27.82 -11.43
N ALA A 129 2.42 26.77 -11.17
CA ALA A 129 2.87 25.53 -10.58
C ALA A 129 3.22 24.43 -11.61
N TYR A 130 2.90 24.65 -12.91
CA TYR A 130 3.00 23.61 -13.94
C TYR A 130 4.44 23.15 -14.19
N GLN A 131 5.38 24.10 -14.31
CA GLN A 131 6.77 23.76 -14.56
C GLN A 131 7.37 22.99 -13.39
N ASP A 132 7.13 23.45 -12.18
CA ASP A 132 7.60 22.83 -10.94
C ASP A 132 7.05 21.40 -10.79
N ALA A 133 5.76 21.19 -11.11
CA ALA A 133 5.17 19.85 -11.10
C ALA A 133 5.81 18.92 -12.13
N CYS A 134 6.10 19.44 -13.34
CA CYS A 134 6.78 18.67 -14.38
C CYS A 134 8.20 18.28 -13.98
N ASP A 135 8.96 19.21 -13.39
CA ASP A 135 10.33 18.97 -13.01
C ASP A 135 10.42 18.02 -11.81
N TYR A 136 9.56 18.20 -10.79
CA TYR A 136 9.40 17.24 -9.71
C TYR A 136 9.14 15.84 -10.25
N MET A 137 8.17 15.70 -11.14
CA MET A 137 7.78 14.40 -11.69
C MET A 137 8.89 13.74 -12.52
N LYS A 138 9.62 14.51 -13.34
CA LYS A 138 10.78 14.00 -14.11
C LYS A 138 11.84 13.41 -13.18
N ILE A 139 12.17 14.12 -12.08
CA ILE A 139 13.18 13.68 -11.12
C ILE A 139 12.71 12.38 -10.45
N ILE A 140 11.45 12.33 -9.96
CA ILE A 140 10.89 11.12 -9.35
C ILE A 140 10.90 9.94 -10.35
N CYS A 141 10.53 10.18 -11.62
CA CYS A 141 10.54 9.15 -12.65
C CYS A 141 11.95 8.58 -12.89
N CYS A 142 12.98 9.41 -12.89
CA CYS A 142 14.37 8.94 -12.98
C CYS A 142 14.79 8.10 -11.76
N GLY A 143 14.17 8.30 -10.62
CA GLY A 143 14.42 7.56 -9.38
C GLY A 143 13.56 6.30 -9.19
N THR A 144 12.64 5.97 -10.11
CA THR A 144 11.73 4.83 -9.94
C THR A 144 12.44 3.49 -9.77
N VAL A 145 13.62 3.31 -10.37
CA VAL A 145 14.45 2.10 -10.20
C VAL A 145 14.79 1.88 -8.72
N PHE A 146 15.14 2.94 -7.99
CA PHE A 146 15.45 2.86 -6.56
C PHE A 146 14.18 2.57 -5.74
N ILE A 147 13.05 3.19 -6.11
CA ILE A 147 11.75 2.97 -5.46
C ILE A 147 11.32 1.50 -5.63
N PHE A 148 11.35 0.97 -6.85
CA PHE A 148 11.00 -0.42 -7.13
C PHE A 148 11.96 -1.40 -6.47
N GLY A 149 13.28 -1.15 -6.54
CA GLY A 149 14.29 -1.98 -5.92
C GLY A 149 14.14 -2.06 -4.40
N TYR A 150 13.96 -0.92 -3.75
CA TYR A 150 13.71 -0.84 -2.32
C TYR A 150 12.43 -1.60 -1.90
N ASN A 151 11.31 -1.35 -2.59
CA ASN A 151 10.05 -2.03 -2.31
C ASN A 151 10.15 -3.54 -2.57
N ALA A 152 10.88 -3.99 -3.60
CA ALA A 152 11.12 -5.40 -3.86
C ALA A 152 11.84 -6.07 -2.69
N VAL A 153 12.93 -5.47 -2.18
CA VAL A 153 13.66 -6.01 -1.02
C VAL A 153 12.78 -6.04 0.23
N CYS A 154 12.06 -4.96 0.53
CA CYS A 154 11.13 -4.94 1.66
C CYS A 154 10.03 -6.00 1.55
N SER A 155 9.46 -6.18 0.37
CA SER A 155 8.43 -7.20 0.11
C SER A 155 8.96 -8.62 0.30
N VAL A 156 10.17 -8.88 -0.16
CA VAL A 156 10.87 -10.16 0.04
C VAL A 156 11.08 -10.45 1.52
N LEU A 157 11.58 -9.50 2.28
CA LEU A 157 11.80 -9.66 3.72
C LEU A 157 10.50 -9.96 4.46
N LYS A 158 9.40 -9.25 4.10
CA LYS A 158 8.06 -9.55 4.63
C LYS A 158 7.65 -10.99 4.30
N GLY A 159 7.84 -11.45 3.06
CA GLY A 159 7.56 -12.82 2.64
C GLY A 159 8.36 -13.86 3.43
N LEU A 160 9.62 -13.56 3.76
CA LEU A 160 10.49 -14.40 4.59
C LEU A 160 10.12 -14.39 6.09
N GLY A 161 9.21 -13.51 6.52
CA GLY A 161 8.78 -13.37 7.90
C GLY A 161 9.59 -12.34 8.71
N ASP A 162 10.33 -11.45 8.04
CA ASP A 162 11.04 -10.35 8.66
C ASP A 162 10.29 -9.03 8.42
N SER A 163 9.63 -8.53 9.47
CA SER A 163 8.96 -7.22 9.45
C SER A 163 9.78 -6.10 10.11
N LYS A 164 10.86 -6.45 10.83
CA LYS A 164 11.68 -5.48 11.56
C LYS A 164 12.67 -4.77 10.63
N SER A 165 13.35 -5.51 9.74
CA SER A 165 14.34 -4.93 8.85
C SER A 165 13.74 -3.88 7.90
N PRO A 166 12.55 -4.06 7.28
CA PRO A 166 11.86 -3.01 6.55
C PRO A 166 11.59 -1.75 7.39
N LEU A 167 11.23 -1.89 8.67
CA LEU A 167 11.05 -0.75 9.57
C LEU A 167 12.33 0.08 9.74
N TYR A 168 13.49 -0.59 9.95
CA TYR A 168 14.76 0.12 10.07
C TYR A 168 15.13 0.84 8.77
N PHE A 169 14.88 0.24 7.62
CA PHE A 169 15.16 0.88 6.33
C PHE A 169 14.28 2.09 6.07
N VAL A 170 12.98 2.00 6.39
CA VAL A 170 12.07 3.15 6.32
C VAL A 170 12.52 4.25 7.28
N GLY A 171 12.90 3.91 8.53
CA GLY A 171 13.38 4.88 9.50
C GLY A 171 14.62 5.64 9.01
N ILE A 172 15.60 4.93 8.44
CA ILE A 172 16.80 5.56 7.85
C ILE A 172 16.40 6.44 6.65
N ALA A 173 15.54 5.94 5.74
CA ALA A 173 15.06 6.73 4.61
C ALA A 173 14.38 8.02 5.06
N THR A 174 13.51 7.94 6.09
CA THR A 174 12.79 9.10 6.64
C THR A 174 13.75 10.15 7.18
N VAL A 175 14.73 9.76 7.98
CA VAL A 175 15.70 10.71 8.54
C VAL A 175 16.54 11.37 7.42
N ILE A 176 17.03 10.59 6.46
CA ILE A 176 17.82 11.13 5.34
C ILE A 176 16.95 12.08 4.50
N ASN A 177 15.71 11.69 4.18
CA ASN A 177 14.81 12.53 3.40
C ASN A 177 14.55 13.87 4.09
N ILE A 178 14.15 13.88 5.37
CA ILE A 178 13.90 15.11 6.13
C ILE A 178 15.13 16.03 6.14
N VAL A 179 16.32 15.48 6.40
CA VAL A 179 17.56 16.27 6.41
C VAL A 179 17.84 16.86 5.03
N LEU A 180 17.69 16.06 3.97
CA LEU A 180 17.92 16.52 2.61
C LEU A 180 16.88 17.53 2.15
N ASP A 181 15.60 17.36 2.52
CA ASP A 181 14.54 18.33 2.23
C ASP A 181 14.89 19.70 2.81
N ILE A 182 15.27 19.75 4.09
CA ILE A 182 15.63 21.00 4.74
C ILE A 182 16.85 21.65 4.04
N ILE A 183 17.84 20.86 3.63
CA ILE A 183 19.06 21.39 3.00
C ILE A 183 18.81 21.80 1.54
N LEU A 184 18.18 20.96 0.74
CA LEU A 184 18.01 21.18 -0.69
C LEU A 184 16.94 22.23 -1.00
N VAL A 185 15.83 22.20 -0.27
CA VAL A 185 14.74 23.15 -0.46
C VAL A 185 15.07 24.50 0.16
N GLY A 186 15.69 24.51 1.35
CA GLY A 186 16.02 25.73 2.10
C GLY A 186 17.32 26.40 1.59
N PRO A 187 18.50 26.14 2.20
CA PRO A 187 19.73 26.88 1.90
C PRO A 187 20.18 26.79 0.45
N LEU A 188 19.91 25.68 -0.24
CA LEU A 188 20.29 25.52 -1.66
C LEU A 188 19.24 26.09 -2.63
N GLY A 189 18.07 26.45 -2.15
CA GLY A 189 17.04 27.13 -2.95
C GLY A 189 16.52 26.32 -4.15
N MET A 190 16.59 24.96 -4.09
CA MET A 190 16.20 24.10 -5.20
C MET A 190 14.67 23.93 -5.34
N GLY A 191 13.87 24.55 -4.44
CA GLY A 191 12.42 24.49 -4.50
C GLY A 191 11.87 23.07 -4.53
N THR A 192 10.82 22.85 -5.31
CA THR A 192 10.18 21.53 -5.46
C THR A 192 11.10 20.45 -6.03
N ALA A 193 12.04 20.82 -6.91
CA ALA A 193 13.06 19.89 -7.41
C ALA A 193 13.96 19.37 -6.28
N GLY A 194 14.27 20.22 -5.27
CA GLY A 194 15.02 19.81 -4.07
C GLY A 194 14.34 18.67 -3.31
N ALA A 195 13.02 18.78 -3.09
CA ALA A 195 12.22 17.75 -2.45
C ALA A 195 12.22 16.44 -3.27
N ALA A 196 12.11 16.51 -4.60
CA ALA A 196 12.22 15.33 -5.44
C ALA A 196 13.58 14.65 -5.33
N TYR A 197 14.68 15.43 -5.35
CA TYR A 197 16.04 14.88 -5.16
C TYR A 197 16.22 14.27 -3.76
N ALA A 198 15.70 14.90 -2.72
CA ALA A 198 15.73 14.36 -1.36
C ALA A 198 15.07 12.99 -1.30
N THR A 199 13.87 12.88 -1.87
CA THR A 199 13.08 11.63 -1.90
C THR A 199 13.82 10.51 -2.64
N ILE A 200 14.29 10.75 -3.88
CA ILE A 200 14.96 9.68 -4.65
C ILE A 200 16.33 9.32 -4.05
N THR A 201 17.04 10.27 -3.46
CA THR A 201 18.32 10.01 -2.80
C THR A 201 18.13 9.18 -1.54
N ALA A 202 17.14 9.51 -0.70
CA ALA A 202 16.80 8.73 0.49
C ALA A 202 16.39 7.30 0.14
N GLN A 203 15.56 7.13 -0.89
CA GLN A 203 15.17 5.81 -1.40
C GLN A 203 16.36 5.04 -1.97
N GLY A 204 17.25 5.70 -2.73
CA GLY A 204 18.46 5.10 -3.29
C GLY A 204 19.43 4.61 -2.21
N ILE A 205 19.69 5.42 -1.19
CA ILE A 205 20.56 5.04 -0.06
C ILE A 205 19.94 3.87 0.70
N SER A 206 18.63 3.90 0.98
CA SER A 206 17.93 2.81 1.65
C SER A 206 17.92 1.52 0.83
N PHE A 207 17.80 1.62 -0.48
CA PHE A 207 17.93 0.47 -1.38
C PHE A 207 19.32 -0.16 -1.30
N VAL A 208 20.40 0.66 -1.37
CA VAL A 208 21.77 0.16 -1.24
C VAL A 208 22.01 -0.48 0.12
N ILE A 209 21.55 0.14 1.22
CA ILE A 209 21.63 -0.43 2.58
C ILE A 209 20.89 -1.76 2.64
N SER A 210 19.70 -1.85 2.05
CA SER A 210 18.90 -3.07 2.05
C SER A 210 19.56 -4.22 1.27
N LEU A 211 20.22 -3.92 0.13
CA LEU A 211 21.02 -4.90 -0.61
C LEU A 211 22.24 -5.36 0.19
N PHE A 212 22.93 -4.43 0.86
CA PHE A 212 24.05 -4.77 1.73
C PHE A 212 23.61 -5.67 2.90
N TYR A 213 22.43 -5.40 3.47
CA TYR A 213 21.83 -6.25 4.49
C TYR A 213 21.59 -7.67 3.99
N LEU A 214 20.97 -7.83 2.82
CA LEU A 214 20.72 -9.14 2.20
C LEU A 214 22.04 -9.90 1.99
N LYS A 215 23.08 -9.22 1.50
CA LYS A 215 24.40 -9.81 1.27
C LYS A 215 25.06 -10.24 2.58
N ARG A 216 25.06 -9.35 3.61
CA ARG A 216 25.67 -9.62 4.91
C ARG A 216 25.05 -10.83 5.63
N HIS A 217 23.74 -10.96 5.55
CA HIS A 217 23.01 -12.06 6.16
C HIS A 217 22.92 -13.31 5.27
N LYS A 218 23.63 -13.32 4.14
CA LYS A 218 23.65 -14.40 3.14
C LYS A 218 22.25 -14.82 2.67
N ILE A 219 21.30 -13.90 2.71
CA ILE A 219 19.95 -14.11 2.18
C ILE A 219 20.11 -14.09 0.66
N PHE A 220 19.83 -15.23 -0.01
CA PHE A 220 19.98 -15.45 -1.47
C PHE A 220 21.42 -15.41 -2.03
N PHE A 221 22.45 -15.16 -1.21
CA PHE A 221 23.87 -15.08 -1.63
C PHE A 221 24.71 -16.24 -1.06
N SER A 222 24.12 -17.42 -0.82
CA SER A 222 24.90 -18.58 -0.37
C SER A 222 25.85 -19.08 -1.48
N MET A 223 27.07 -19.47 -1.12
CA MET A 223 28.09 -19.87 -2.11
C MET A 223 27.71 -21.11 -2.93
N GLU A 224 26.79 -21.95 -2.44
CA GLU A 224 26.26 -23.11 -3.16
C GLU A 224 25.37 -22.72 -4.35
N ASN A 225 24.78 -21.52 -4.33
CA ASN A 225 23.88 -21.01 -5.37
C ASN A 225 24.56 -19.96 -6.29
N ARG A 226 25.86 -20.07 -6.55
CA ARG A 226 26.52 -19.36 -7.66
C ARG A 226 26.09 -19.93 -9.02
N GLY A 227 24.84 -20.39 -9.12
CA GLY A 227 24.22 -20.81 -10.36
C GLY A 227 24.06 -19.64 -11.32
N LYS A 228 24.31 -19.88 -12.59
CA LYS A 228 24.03 -18.94 -13.68
C LYS A 228 22.61 -18.41 -13.55
N PHE A 229 22.42 -17.11 -13.67
CA PHE A 229 21.09 -16.53 -13.81
C PHE A 229 20.35 -17.28 -14.92
N THR A 230 19.26 -17.94 -14.57
CA THR A 230 18.41 -18.63 -15.54
C THR A 230 17.01 -18.04 -15.46
N LEU A 231 16.48 -17.65 -16.60
CA LEU A 231 15.13 -17.11 -16.70
C LEU A 231 14.12 -18.23 -16.41
N GLN A 232 13.37 -18.10 -15.31
CA GLN A 232 12.37 -19.06 -14.84
C GLN A 232 10.98 -18.52 -15.17
N TRP A 233 10.46 -18.91 -16.33
CA TRP A 233 9.18 -18.41 -16.84
C TRP A 233 8.00 -18.74 -15.91
N ASP A 234 8.00 -19.93 -15.30
CA ASP A 234 6.94 -20.36 -14.38
C ASP A 234 6.88 -19.47 -13.13
N LYS A 235 8.03 -19.08 -12.56
CA LYS A 235 8.11 -18.19 -11.41
C LYS A 235 7.75 -16.77 -11.79
N LEU A 236 8.23 -16.31 -12.95
CA LEU A 236 7.85 -15.01 -13.48
C LEU A 236 6.33 -14.92 -13.69
N ALA A 237 5.73 -15.93 -14.31
CA ALA A 237 4.28 -16.02 -14.50
C ALA A 237 3.53 -16.09 -13.17
N ALA A 238 4.03 -16.80 -12.17
CA ALA A 238 3.45 -16.86 -10.83
C ALA A 238 3.48 -15.49 -10.13
N ILE A 239 4.59 -14.75 -10.23
CA ILE A 239 4.70 -13.39 -9.69
C ILE A 239 3.71 -12.46 -10.38
N VAL A 240 3.63 -12.47 -11.71
CA VAL A 240 2.70 -11.63 -12.48
C VAL A 240 1.25 -11.99 -12.19
N LYS A 241 0.93 -13.27 -12.05
CA LYS A 241 -0.43 -13.78 -11.73
C LYS A 241 -0.97 -13.21 -10.40
N VAL A 242 -0.13 -12.90 -9.45
CA VAL A 242 -0.52 -12.26 -8.19
C VAL A 242 -0.28 -10.75 -8.26
N GLY A 243 0.86 -10.34 -8.79
CA GLY A 243 1.29 -8.95 -8.79
C GLY A 243 0.42 -8.04 -9.66
N LEU A 244 0.08 -8.46 -10.87
CA LEU A 244 -0.72 -7.64 -11.78
C LEU A 244 -2.15 -7.39 -11.27
N PRO A 245 -2.91 -8.41 -10.80
CA PRO A 245 -4.21 -8.15 -10.19
C PRO A 245 -4.13 -7.26 -8.94
N THR A 246 -3.09 -7.41 -8.11
CA THR A 246 -2.88 -6.56 -6.94
C THR A 246 -2.55 -5.12 -7.34
N ALA A 247 -1.77 -4.92 -8.39
CA ALA A 247 -1.49 -3.59 -8.93
C ALA A 247 -2.78 -2.92 -9.46
N ILE A 248 -3.58 -3.65 -10.23
CA ILE A 248 -4.88 -3.17 -10.74
C ILE A 248 -5.81 -2.83 -9.56
N GLN A 249 -5.89 -3.68 -8.55
CA GLN A 249 -6.65 -3.43 -7.32
C GLN A 249 -6.29 -2.06 -6.72
N MET A 250 -5.00 -1.80 -6.51
CA MET A 250 -4.53 -0.55 -5.89
C MET A 250 -4.78 0.66 -6.78
N VAL A 251 -4.55 0.54 -8.09
CA VAL A 251 -4.83 1.64 -9.05
C VAL A 251 -6.31 1.97 -9.07
N VAL A 252 -7.19 0.96 -9.13
CA VAL A 252 -8.65 1.14 -9.13
C VAL A 252 -9.12 1.86 -7.87
N VAL A 253 -8.66 1.43 -6.69
CA VAL A 253 -9.03 2.05 -5.41
C VAL A 253 -8.56 3.50 -5.35
N ASN A 254 -7.29 3.79 -5.69
CA ASN A 254 -6.76 5.16 -5.67
C ASN A 254 -7.47 6.07 -6.68
N THR A 255 -7.78 5.57 -7.88
CA THR A 255 -8.53 6.31 -8.89
C THR A 255 -9.95 6.62 -8.40
N ALA A 256 -10.61 5.68 -7.72
CA ALA A 256 -11.93 5.92 -7.16
C ALA A 256 -11.92 7.04 -6.10
N TYR A 257 -10.91 7.09 -5.23
CA TYR A 257 -10.76 8.20 -4.28
C TYR A 257 -10.56 9.55 -4.98
N LEU A 258 -9.78 9.59 -6.07
CA LEU A 258 -9.62 10.81 -6.87
C LEU A 258 -10.94 11.27 -7.49
N LEU A 259 -11.73 10.34 -8.03
CA LEU A 259 -13.04 10.66 -8.64
C LEU A 259 -14.05 11.13 -7.59
N VAL A 260 -14.07 10.51 -6.41
CA VAL A 260 -14.89 10.94 -5.27
C VAL A 260 -14.51 12.35 -4.81
N ALA A 261 -13.21 12.65 -4.71
CA ALA A 261 -12.75 14.00 -4.40
C ALA A 261 -13.20 15.02 -5.47
N GLY A 262 -13.17 14.64 -6.75
CA GLY A 262 -13.69 15.45 -7.85
C GLY A 262 -15.20 15.72 -7.74
N MET A 263 -16.00 14.74 -7.30
CA MET A 263 -17.43 14.95 -7.04
C MET A 263 -17.65 15.89 -5.84
N LEU A 264 -16.88 15.74 -4.76
CA LEU A 264 -16.99 16.58 -3.56
C LEU A 264 -16.61 18.03 -3.83
N ASN A 265 -15.65 18.29 -4.71
CA ASN A 265 -15.25 19.64 -5.10
C ASN A 265 -16.39 20.47 -5.72
N GLN A 266 -17.42 19.83 -6.29
CA GLN A 266 -18.57 20.52 -6.86
C GLN A 266 -19.49 21.16 -5.79
N PHE A 267 -19.36 20.77 -4.53
CA PHE A 267 -20.14 21.29 -3.41
C PHE A 267 -19.46 22.44 -2.66
N GLY A 268 -18.37 22.97 -3.20
CA GLY A 268 -17.69 24.14 -2.67
C GLY A 268 -16.41 23.84 -1.88
N THR A 269 -15.70 24.91 -1.57
CA THR A 269 -14.36 24.83 -0.95
C THR A 269 -14.40 24.30 0.48
N ALA A 270 -15.45 24.63 1.26
CA ALA A 270 -15.60 24.14 2.63
C ALA A 270 -15.76 22.61 2.68
N VAL A 271 -16.65 22.04 1.86
CA VAL A 271 -16.86 20.58 1.76
C VAL A 271 -15.59 19.89 1.25
N SER A 272 -14.92 20.47 0.25
CA SER A 272 -13.66 19.94 -0.27
C SER A 272 -12.57 19.90 0.81
N ALA A 273 -12.38 20.98 1.55
CA ALA A 273 -11.41 21.07 2.64
C ALA A 273 -11.73 20.06 3.76
N ALA A 274 -13.00 20.04 4.21
CA ALA A 274 -13.48 19.13 5.24
C ALA A 274 -13.26 17.67 4.87
N SER A 275 -13.62 17.29 3.64
CA SER A 275 -13.46 15.90 3.16
C SER A 275 -12.00 15.49 3.00
N ASN A 276 -11.10 16.39 2.58
CA ASN A 276 -9.67 16.13 2.49
C ASN A 276 -9.06 15.88 3.88
N VAL A 277 -9.38 16.73 4.87
CA VAL A 277 -8.93 16.52 6.25
C VAL A 277 -9.50 15.22 6.82
N GLY A 278 -10.81 14.99 6.62
CA GLY A 278 -11.47 13.76 7.06
C GLY A 278 -10.84 12.50 6.43
N LEU A 279 -10.51 12.52 5.14
CA LEU A 279 -9.83 11.43 4.44
C LEU A 279 -8.43 11.19 5.00
N GLN A 280 -7.70 12.24 5.34
CA GLN A 280 -6.37 12.11 5.93
C GLN A 280 -6.44 11.43 7.31
N ILE A 281 -7.38 11.85 8.15
CA ILE A 281 -7.62 11.22 9.47
C ILE A 281 -8.03 9.75 9.29
N ASN A 282 -8.94 9.45 8.35
CA ASN A 282 -9.38 8.08 8.04
C ASN A 282 -8.22 7.22 7.53
N THR A 283 -7.27 7.79 6.77
CA THR A 283 -6.06 7.10 6.32
C THR A 283 -5.20 6.68 7.51
N PHE A 284 -4.93 7.57 8.47
CA PHE A 284 -4.21 7.21 9.70
C PHE A 284 -4.95 6.17 10.53
N ALA A 285 -6.28 6.31 10.65
CA ALA A 285 -7.13 5.34 11.33
C ALA A 285 -7.10 3.95 10.68
N GLY A 286 -6.87 3.86 9.37
CA GLY A 286 -6.77 2.62 8.61
C GLY A 286 -5.42 1.90 8.72
N MET A 287 -4.35 2.56 9.16
CA MET A 287 -3.00 1.97 9.16
C MET A 287 -2.88 0.66 9.96
N PRO A 288 -3.47 0.52 11.16
CA PRO A 288 -3.44 -0.75 11.87
C PRO A 288 -4.09 -1.89 11.08
N CYS A 289 -5.21 -1.61 10.41
CA CYS A 289 -5.88 -2.56 9.55
C CYS A 289 -4.96 -3.03 8.41
N TRP A 290 -4.26 -2.12 7.75
CA TRP A 290 -3.33 -2.44 6.65
C TRP A 290 -2.12 -3.24 7.14
N ALA A 291 -1.58 -2.92 8.31
CA ALA A 291 -0.46 -3.66 8.89
C ALA A 291 -0.84 -5.11 9.22
N ILE A 292 -2.04 -5.32 9.79
CA ILE A 292 -2.58 -6.65 10.05
C ILE A 292 -2.78 -7.42 8.73
N GLY A 293 -3.34 -6.78 7.70
CA GLY A 293 -3.52 -7.40 6.39
C GLY A 293 -2.20 -7.84 5.74
N GLN A 294 -1.16 -7.00 5.77
CA GLN A 294 0.17 -7.37 5.29
C GLN A 294 0.72 -8.60 6.06
N ALA A 295 0.49 -8.66 7.36
CA ALA A 295 0.88 -9.82 8.18
C ALA A 295 0.08 -11.07 7.80
N VAL A 296 -1.20 -10.96 7.53
CA VAL A 296 -2.05 -12.06 7.04
C VAL A 296 -1.51 -12.62 5.72
N THR A 297 -1.20 -11.75 4.76
CA THR A 297 -0.67 -12.17 3.45
C THR A 297 0.60 -13.00 3.60
N ALA A 298 1.55 -12.56 4.43
CA ALA A 298 2.80 -13.29 4.66
C ALA A 298 2.59 -14.62 5.42
N MET A 299 1.80 -14.60 6.50
CA MET A 299 1.54 -15.80 7.32
C MET A 299 0.75 -16.86 6.55
N VAL A 300 -0.28 -16.44 5.83
CA VAL A 300 -1.08 -17.35 4.99
C VAL A 300 -0.21 -17.91 3.86
N GLY A 301 0.58 -17.08 3.18
CA GLY A 301 1.50 -17.55 2.15
C GLY A 301 2.45 -18.63 2.64
N GLN A 302 3.08 -18.44 3.81
CA GLN A 302 3.94 -19.47 4.42
C GLN A 302 3.16 -20.73 4.81
N CYS A 303 1.97 -20.59 5.40
CA CYS A 303 1.14 -21.74 5.75
C CYS A 303 0.73 -22.56 4.51
N MET A 304 0.38 -21.90 3.41
CA MET A 304 0.03 -22.57 2.15
C MET A 304 1.23 -23.33 1.58
N GLY A 305 2.41 -22.71 1.58
CA GLY A 305 3.64 -23.37 1.14
C GLY A 305 4.03 -24.58 1.98
N ALA A 306 3.76 -24.52 3.29
CA ALA A 306 4.02 -25.65 4.24
C ALA A 306 2.91 -26.71 4.24
N GLY A 307 1.84 -26.56 3.45
CA GLY A 307 0.67 -27.46 3.49
C GLY A 307 -0.15 -27.36 4.79
N GLN A 308 0.08 -26.35 5.64
CA GLN A 308 -0.61 -26.18 6.93
C GLN A 308 -1.96 -25.44 6.76
N ILE A 309 -2.90 -26.06 6.05
CA ILE A 309 -4.21 -25.46 5.70
C ILE A 309 -5.01 -25.06 6.94
N GLU A 310 -5.06 -25.92 7.98
CA GLU A 310 -5.77 -25.60 9.22
C GLU A 310 -5.17 -24.40 9.95
N ARG A 311 -3.83 -24.26 9.92
CA ARG A 311 -3.17 -23.08 10.48
C ARG A 311 -3.49 -21.83 9.66
N ALA A 312 -3.50 -21.90 8.33
CA ALA A 312 -3.92 -20.80 7.47
C ALA A 312 -5.35 -20.33 7.82
N ARG A 313 -6.28 -21.28 7.95
CA ARG A 313 -7.67 -21.00 8.38
C ARG A 313 -7.73 -20.33 9.75
N LYS A 314 -6.93 -20.83 10.71
CA LYS A 314 -6.83 -20.23 12.05
C LYS A 314 -6.25 -18.82 12.01
N VAL A 315 -5.23 -18.56 11.18
CA VAL A 315 -4.66 -17.22 10.96
C VAL A 315 -5.76 -16.25 10.51
N VAL A 316 -6.53 -16.60 9.47
CA VAL A 316 -7.60 -15.73 8.95
C VAL A 316 -8.66 -15.44 10.00
N LYS A 317 -9.19 -16.47 10.70
CA LYS A 317 -10.21 -16.29 11.74
C LYS A 317 -9.74 -15.38 12.87
N ILE A 318 -8.52 -15.58 13.37
CA ILE A 318 -7.94 -14.75 14.43
C ILE A 318 -7.71 -13.33 13.93
N SER A 319 -7.21 -13.18 12.69
CA SER A 319 -6.96 -11.87 12.10
C SER A 319 -8.25 -11.08 11.89
N LEU A 320 -9.36 -11.72 11.49
CA LEU A 320 -10.66 -11.07 11.40
C LEU A 320 -11.08 -10.49 12.75
N VAL A 321 -11.02 -11.29 13.81
CA VAL A 321 -11.38 -10.83 15.15
C VAL A 321 -10.44 -9.71 15.61
N MET A 322 -9.13 -9.89 15.44
CA MET A 322 -8.14 -8.92 15.88
C MET A 322 -8.25 -7.61 15.11
N ASN A 323 -8.44 -7.67 13.79
CA ASN A 323 -8.55 -6.48 12.94
C ASN A 323 -9.83 -5.69 13.25
N VAL A 324 -10.96 -6.39 13.41
CA VAL A 324 -12.23 -5.76 13.82
C VAL A 324 -12.10 -5.13 15.21
N ALA A 325 -11.49 -5.83 16.17
CA ALA A 325 -11.31 -5.30 17.53
C ALA A 325 -10.41 -4.05 17.55
N VAL A 326 -9.28 -4.08 16.85
CA VAL A 326 -8.37 -2.92 16.76
C VAL A 326 -9.07 -1.76 16.04
N THR A 327 -9.74 -2.02 14.93
CA THR A 327 -10.48 -0.99 14.19
C THR A 327 -11.62 -0.41 15.04
N LEU A 328 -12.30 -1.22 15.84
CA LEU A 328 -13.34 -0.73 16.75
C LEU A 328 -12.79 0.26 17.79
N VAL A 329 -11.64 -0.05 18.38
CA VAL A 329 -10.96 0.88 19.31
C VAL A 329 -10.60 2.19 18.61
N VAL A 330 -10.03 2.11 17.41
CA VAL A 330 -9.69 3.30 16.62
C VAL A 330 -10.93 4.11 16.26
N VAL A 331 -11.99 3.45 15.78
CA VAL A 331 -13.26 4.11 15.44
C VAL A 331 -13.84 4.82 16.66
N ILE A 332 -13.91 4.15 17.81
CA ILE A 332 -14.37 4.77 19.06
C ILE A 332 -13.53 6.02 19.37
N GLY A 333 -12.21 5.95 19.27
CA GLY A 333 -11.33 7.09 19.48
C GLY A 333 -11.63 8.24 18.51
N VAL A 334 -11.75 7.95 17.22
CA VAL A 334 -12.08 8.96 16.19
C VAL A 334 -13.46 9.59 16.43
N GLN A 335 -14.46 8.81 16.85
CA GLN A 335 -15.81 9.33 17.12
C GLN A 335 -15.84 10.26 18.35
N PHE A 336 -15.10 9.91 19.42
CA PHE A 336 -15.01 10.77 20.61
C PHE A 336 -14.20 12.05 20.37
N PHE A 337 -13.14 11.96 19.57
CA PHE A 337 -12.22 13.07 19.32
C PHE A 337 -12.37 13.68 17.92
N ALA A 338 -13.52 13.50 17.25
CA ALA A 338 -13.72 13.94 15.87
C ALA A 338 -13.44 15.44 15.68
N GLU A 339 -14.00 16.30 16.53
CA GLU A 339 -13.81 17.76 16.47
C GLU A 339 -12.36 18.16 16.78
N PRO A 340 -11.73 17.75 17.88
CA PRO A 340 -10.31 18.01 18.14
C PRO A 340 -9.39 17.54 17.02
N LEU A 341 -9.68 16.40 16.40
CA LEU A 341 -8.88 15.87 15.29
C LEU A 341 -8.97 16.76 14.05
N ILE A 342 -10.14 17.30 13.72
CA ILE A 342 -10.29 18.25 12.60
C ILE A 342 -9.56 19.56 12.90
N LEU A 343 -9.69 20.08 14.13
CA LEU A 343 -9.03 21.32 14.56
C LEU A 343 -7.49 21.21 14.52
N LEU A 344 -6.94 20.02 14.76
CA LEU A 344 -5.50 19.76 14.69
C LEU A 344 -4.92 20.06 13.30
N PHE A 345 -5.72 19.95 12.24
CA PHE A 345 -5.31 20.27 10.86
C PHE A 345 -5.43 21.77 10.52
N GLY A 346 -5.64 22.63 11.53
CA GLY A 346 -5.61 24.09 11.36
C GLY A 346 -6.90 24.72 10.82
N SER A 347 -7.95 23.93 10.64
CA SER A 347 -9.25 24.46 10.19
C SER A 347 -9.98 25.12 11.34
N THR A 348 -10.20 26.43 11.24
CA THR A 348 -10.94 27.24 12.25
C THR A 348 -12.32 27.68 11.76
N THR A 349 -12.62 27.48 10.48
CA THR A 349 -13.92 27.84 9.90
C THR A 349 -14.99 26.86 10.39
N PRO A 350 -16.08 27.33 11.04
CA PRO A 350 -17.10 26.44 11.63
C PRO A 350 -17.73 25.47 10.63
N GLU A 351 -17.92 25.88 9.38
CA GLU A 351 -18.46 25.04 8.31
C GLU A 351 -17.54 23.86 8.02
N VAL A 352 -16.22 24.10 7.85
CA VAL A 352 -15.23 23.06 7.59
C VAL A 352 -15.13 22.08 8.77
N VAL A 353 -15.21 22.58 10.01
CA VAL A 353 -15.17 21.73 11.20
C VAL A 353 -16.43 20.85 11.25
N ASN A 354 -17.62 21.41 11.06
CA ASN A 354 -18.88 20.66 11.12
C ASN A 354 -18.94 19.59 10.02
N ASP A 355 -18.61 19.94 8.78
CA ASP A 355 -18.60 19.00 7.65
C ASP A 355 -17.53 17.92 7.81
N GLY A 356 -16.36 18.27 8.37
CA GLY A 356 -15.29 17.32 8.67
C GLY A 356 -15.68 16.33 9.78
N VAL A 357 -16.32 16.81 10.85
CA VAL A 357 -16.88 15.95 11.89
C VAL A 357 -17.96 15.03 11.32
N TYR A 358 -18.83 15.57 10.46
CA TYR A 358 -19.85 14.78 9.79
C TYR A 358 -19.23 13.70 8.88
N TYR A 359 -18.17 14.05 8.11
CA TYR A 359 -17.39 13.08 7.34
C TYR A 359 -16.89 11.91 8.24
N LEU A 360 -16.24 12.23 9.35
CA LEU A 360 -15.72 11.22 10.27
C LEU A 360 -16.82 10.35 10.88
N ARG A 361 -17.96 10.94 11.23
CA ARG A 361 -19.11 10.19 11.77
C ARG A 361 -19.72 9.22 10.77
N VAL A 362 -19.69 9.55 9.47
CA VAL A 362 -20.24 8.68 8.43
C VAL A 362 -19.16 7.73 7.89
N CYS A 363 -18.03 8.25 7.44
CA CYS A 363 -17.01 7.49 6.73
C CYS A 363 -15.99 6.80 7.65
N CYS A 364 -15.93 7.14 8.94
CA CYS A 364 -15.06 6.46 9.92
C CYS A 364 -15.92 5.90 11.08
N SER A 365 -16.85 5.02 10.76
CA SER A 365 -17.83 4.46 11.68
C SER A 365 -17.94 2.93 11.50
N ILE A 366 -19.14 2.38 11.48
CA ILE A 366 -19.41 0.95 11.28
C ILE A 366 -18.83 0.43 9.96
N ASN A 367 -18.82 1.26 8.91
CA ASN A 367 -18.21 0.92 7.63
C ASN A 367 -16.73 0.56 7.74
N SER A 368 -15.98 1.20 8.65
CA SER A 368 -14.57 0.86 8.88
C SER A 368 -14.38 -0.56 9.43
N LEU A 369 -15.35 -1.06 10.20
CA LEU A 369 -15.36 -2.46 10.68
C LEU A 369 -15.61 -3.42 9.51
N ILE A 370 -16.53 -3.08 8.61
CA ILE A 370 -16.81 -3.87 7.40
C ILE A 370 -15.59 -3.84 6.47
N TYR A 371 -14.95 -2.66 6.32
CA TYR A 371 -13.70 -2.52 5.57
C TYR A 371 -12.58 -3.40 6.15
N ALA A 372 -12.44 -3.47 7.48
CA ALA A 372 -11.46 -4.33 8.13
C ALA A 372 -11.68 -5.82 7.83
N VAL A 373 -12.94 -6.26 7.76
CA VAL A 373 -13.30 -7.62 7.32
C VAL A 373 -12.90 -7.82 5.86
N MET A 374 -13.34 -6.94 4.97
CA MET A 374 -13.01 -6.97 3.54
C MET A 374 -11.50 -7.05 3.32
N TYR A 375 -10.75 -6.10 3.91
CA TYR A 375 -9.31 -6.00 3.72
C TYR A 375 -8.55 -7.23 4.24
N THR A 376 -9.00 -7.82 5.36
CA THR A 376 -8.43 -9.07 5.89
C THR A 376 -8.66 -10.24 4.92
N LEU A 377 -9.85 -10.33 4.33
CA LEU A 377 -10.18 -11.38 3.35
C LEU A 377 -9.46 -11.20 2.02
N ASP A 378 -9.28 -9.97 1.57
CA ASP A 378 -8.47 -9.65 0.39
C ASP A 378 -7.00 -10.01 0.61
N SER A 379 -6.44 -9.63 1.77
CA SER A 379 -5.07 -9.99 2.16
C SER A 379 -4.87 -11.50 2.24
N PHE A 380 -5.87 -12.22 2.74
CA PHE A 380 -5.89 -13.68 2.72
C PHE A 380 -5.89 -14.22 1.28
N ALA A 381 -6.77 -13.72 0.41
CA ALA A 381 -6.86 -14.16 -0.98
C ALA A 381 -5.55 -13.92 -1.73
N ILE A 382 -4.90 -12.79 -1.51
CA ILE A 382 -3.56 -12.49 -2.06
C ILE A 382 -2.53 -13.51 -1.52
N GLY A 383 -2.51 -13.78 -0.22
CA GLY A 383 -1.58 -14.72 0.42
C GLY A 383 -1.70 -16.15 -0.09
N VAL A 384 -2.90 -16.60 -0.42
CA VAL A 384 -3.16 -17.90 -1.07
C VAL A 384 -2.68 -17.92 -2.54
N GLY A 385 -2.47 -16.75 -3.16
CA GLY A 385 -2.17 -16.63 -4.59
C GLY A 385 -3.41 -16.45 -5.47
N ALA A 386 -4.55 -16.09 -4.89
CA ALA A 386 -5.81 -15.82 -5.58
C ALA A 386 -6.11 -14.31 -5.66
N ALA A 387 -5.10 -13.50 -6.02
CA ALA A 387 -5.20 -12.03 -6.06
C ALA A 387 -6.32 -11.50 -6.97
N ASN A 388 -6.78 -12.30 -7.94
CA ASN A 388 -7.96 -11.95 -8.76
C ASN A 388 -9.22 -11.72 -7.91
N VAL A 389 -9.37 -12.40 -6.76
CA VAL A 389 -10.52 -12.18 -5.85
C VAL A 389 -10.44 -10.79 -5.25
N ALA A 390 -9.27 -10.37 -4.77
CA ALA A 390 -9.06 -9.04 -4.23
C ALA A 390 -9.22 -7.95 -5.30
N MET A 391 -8.77 -8.21 -6.53
CA MET A 391 -8.99 -7.29 -7.67
C MET A 391 -10.49 -7.15 -7.98
N ILE A 392 -11.23 -8.25 -8.03
CA ILE A 392 -12.68 -8.22 -8.26
C ILE A 392 -13.38 -7.45 -7.12
N ASN A 393 -12.98 -7.68 -5.88
CA ASN A 393 -13.52 -6.95 -4.73
C ASN A 393 -13.27 -5.44 -4.86
N ALA A 394 -12.09 -5.02 -5.32
CA ALA A 394 -11.81 -3.60 -5.56
C ALA A 394 -12.67 -3.01 -6.69
N LEU A 395 -12.91 -3.76 -7.75
CA LEU A 395 -13.82 -3.33 -8.83
C LEU A 395 -15.27 -3.22 -8.33
N LEU A 396 -15.71 -4.18 -7.51
CA LEU A 396 -17.04 -4.12 -6.87
C LEU A 396 -17.15 -2.92 -5.93
N ASP A 397 -16.14 -2.69 -5.08
CA ASP A 397 -16.11 -1.53 -4.18
C ASP A 397 -16.14 -0.22 -4.95
N ALA A 398 -15.19 -0.02 -5.87
CA ALA A 398 -14.94 1.25 -6.51
C ALA A 398 -15.93 1.56 -7.63
N VAL A 399 -16.10 0.62 -8.58
CA VAL A 399 -16.79 0.86 -9.86
C VAL A 399 -18.27 0.54 -9.76
N ILE A 400 -18.64 -0.48 -8.99
CA ILE A 400 -20.05 -0.93 -8.91
C ILE A 400 -20.80 -0.26 -7.74
N VAL A 401 -20.15 -0.04 -6.61
CA VAL A 401 -20.81 0.53 -5.42
C VAL A 401 -20.40 1.97 -5.19
N ARG A 402 -19.13 2.24 -4.88
CA ARG A 402 -18.67 3.56 -4.42
C ARG A 402 -19.05 4.69 -5.37
N LEU A 403 -18.63 4.63 -6.61
CA LEU A 403 -18.87 5.71 -7.58
C LEU A 403 -20.34 5.82 -7.98
N PRO A 404 -21.05 4.73 -8.42
CA PRO A 404 -22.43 4.86 -8.84
C PRO A 404 -23.39 5.21 -7.69
N VAL A 405 -23.22 4.62 -6.50
CA VAL A 405 -24.06 4.92 -5.35
C VAL A 405 -23.83 6.35 -4.86
N SER A 406 -22.57 6.80 -4.79
CA SER A 406 -22.26 8.19 -4.44
C SER A 406 -22.91 9.17 -5.43
N TRP A 407 -22.80 8.90 -6.73
CA TRP A 407 -23.41 9.73 -7.76
C TRP A 407 -24.94 9.73 -7.67
N LEU A 408 -25.55 8.56 -7.53
CA LEU A 408 -27.00 8.39 -7.41
C LEU A 408 -27.56 9.14 -6.21
N LEU A 409 -26.94 8.95 -5.02
CA LEU A 409 -27.41 9.61 -3.80
C LEU A 409 -27.20 11.14 -3.85
N ALA A 410 -26.04 11.58 -4.34
CA ALA A 410 -25.71 13.01 -4.34
C ALA A 410 -26.49 13.80 -5.37
N PHE A 411 -26.59 13.33 -6.62
CA PHE A 411 -27.06 14.13 -7.75
C PHE A 411 -28.49 13.73 -8.21
N VAL A 412 -28.87 12.46 -8.12
CA VAL A 412 -30.20 12.02 -8.54
C VAL A 412 -31.22 12.16 -7.39
N LEU A 413 -30.85 11.70 -6.20
CA LEU A 413 -31.68 11.82 -5.00
C LEU A 413 -31.51 13.17 -4.26
N ASN A 414 -30.69 14.06 -4.80
CA ASN A 414 -30.45 15.42 -4.28
C ASN A 414 -30.04 15.49 -2.79
N MET A 415 -29.30 14.46 -2.32
CA MET A 415 -28.76 14.45 -0.96
C MET A 415 -27.51 15.32 -0.80
N GLY A 416 -27.01 15.91 -1.90
CA GLY A 416 -25.81 16.72 -1.87
C GLY A 416 -24.55 15.90 -1.50
N PHE A 417 -23.57 16.55 -0.85
CA PHE A 417 -22.31 15.91 -0.49
C PHE A 417 -22.46 14.75 0.52
N SER A 418 -23.52 14.77 1.36
CA SER A 418 -23.80 13.68 2.27
C SER A 418 -24.09 12.35 1.56
N GLY A 419 -24.71 12.44 0.36
CA GLY A 419 -24.92 11.26 -0.48
C GLY A 419 -23.60 10.59 -0.89
N ILE A 420 -22.55 11.38 -1.13
CA ILE A 420 -21.21 10.86 -1.46
C ILE A 420 -20.60 10.14 -0.23
N TYR A 421 -20.76 10.70 0.96
CA TYR A 421 -20.28 10.08 2.19
C TYR A 421 -20.97 8.73 2.46
N TYR A 422 -22.27 8.65 2.27
CA TYR A 422 -23.02 7.39 2.38
C TYR A 422 -22.59 6.37 1.31
N GLY A 423 -22.38 6.82 0.05
CA GLY A 423 -21.87 5.93 -1.00
C GLY A 423 -20.52 5.32 -0.64
N GLN A 424 -19.61 6.10 -0.04
CA GLN A 424 -18.34 5.60 0.49
C GLN A 424 -18.55 4.64 1.68
N ALA A 425 -19.51 4.95 2.57
CA ALA A 425 -19.78 4.12 3.74
C ALA A 425 -20.33 2.74 3.36
N PHE A 426 -21.15 2.63 2.33
CA PHE A 426 -21.71 1.36 1.87
C PHE A 426 -20.79 0.56 0.97
N SER A 427 -19.75 1.15 0.41
CA SER A 427 -18.92 0.51 -0.62
C SER A 427 -18.25 -0.80 -0.18
N PRO A 428 -17.76 -1.01 1.06
CA PRO A 428 -17.07 -2.24 1.43
C PRO A 428 -18.01 -3.44 1.71
N VAL A 429 -19.33 -3.22 1.74
CA VAL A 429 -20.30 -4.29 2.14
C VAL A 429 -20.29 -5.44 1.16
N LEU A 430 -20.48 -5.16 -0.14
CA LEU A 430 -20.55 -6.20 -1.17
C LEU A 430 -19.22 -6.97 -1.31
N PRO A 431 -18.06 -6.31 -1.37
CA PRO A 431 -16.77 -7.01 -1.38
C PRO A 431 -16.51 -7.86 -0.14
N ALA A 432 -16.93 -7.40 1.05
CA ALA A 432 -16.79 -8.18 2.27
C ALA A 432 -17.59 -9.49 2.20
N ILE A 433 -18.80 -9.45 1.64
CA ILE A 433 -19.63 -10.64 1.42
C ILE A 433 -18.94 -11.60 0.43
N VAL A 434 -18.44 -11.09 -0.71
CA VAL A 434 -17.75 -11.90 -1.71
C VAL A 434 -16.49 -12.55 -1.12
N GLY A 435 -15.69 -11.78 -0.37
CA GLY A 435 -14.52 -12.31 0.33
C GLY A 435 -14.87 -13.41 1.33
N LEU A 436 -15.97 -13.24 2.10
CA LEU A 436 -16.44 -14.22 3.06
C LEU A 436 -16.93 -15.50 2.36
N LEU A 437 -17.68 -15.36 1.26
CA LEU A 437 -18.13 -16.50 0.45
C LEU A 437 -16.93 -17.26 -0.14
N TYR A 438 -15.90 -16.54 -0.60
CA TYR A 438 -14.68 -17.18 -1.08
C TYR A 438 -13.97 -17.95 0.04
N PHE A 439 -13.81 -17.36 1.23
CA PHE A 439 -13.20 -18.03 2.38
C PHE A 439 -13.96 -19.27 2.81
N THR A 440 -15.31 -19.20 2.92
CA THR A 440 -16.16 -20.30 3.35
C THR A 440 -16.31 -21.41 2.32
N SER A 441 -16.15 -21.10 1.03
CA SER A 441 -16.22 -22.07 -0.08
C SER A 441 -15.12 -23.15 -0.04
N ARG A 442 -14.05 -22.92 0.72
CA ARG A 442 -12.87 -23.80 0.84
C ARG A 442 -12.14 -24.11 -0.48
N LYS A 443 -12.56 -23.51 -1.61
CA LYS A 443 -11.89 -23.72 -2.92
C LYS A 443 -10.45 -23.27 -2.95
N TRP A 444 -10.04 -22.45 -1.99
CA TRP A 444 -8.67 -21.95 -1.83
C TRP A 444 -7.71 -22.99 -1.22
N GLU A 445 -8.21 -24.03 -0.53
CA GLU A 445 -7.39 -25.01 0.20
C GLU A 445 -6.47 -25.81 -0.72
N HIS A 446 -6.85 -25.95 -2.00
CA HIS A 446 -6.06 -26.63 -3.02
C HIS A 446 -5.24 -25.68 -3.91
N LYS A 447 -5.27 -24.38 -3.63
CA LYS A 447 -4.50 -23.40 -4.40
C LYS A 447 -3.09 -23.28 -3.82
N THR A 448 -2.10 -23.43 -4.68
CA THR A 448 -0.70 -23.11 -4.40
C THR A 448 -0.06 -22.54 -5.65
N LEU A 449 0.90 -21.63 -5.50
CA LEU A 449 1.70 -21.11 -6.60
C LEU A 449 2.93 -21.97 -6.87
N ILE A 450 3.33 -22.78 -5.88
CA ILE A 450 4.47 -23.67 -5.99
C ILE A 450 4.00 -25.05 -6.47
N GLN A 451 4.71 -25.62 -7.44
CA GLN A 451 4.52 -27.02 -7.80
C GLN A 451 5.12 -27.86 -6.67
N SER A 452 4.35 -28.80 -6.13
CA SER A 452 4.86 -29.71 -5.10
C SER A 452 5.99 -30.57 -5.69
N SER A 453 7.21 -30.33 -5.26
CA SER A 453 8.37 -31.18 -5.56
C SER A 453 8.27 -32.57 -4.93
N HIS A 454 7.20 -32.88 -4.22
CA HIS A 454 6.97 -34.18 -3.56
C HIS A 454 6.17 -35.21 -4.36
N LYS A 455 6.00 -35.04 -5.68
CA LYS A 455 5.42 -36.11 -6.52
C LYS A 455 6.46 -37.11 -7.09
N GLY A 456 7.65 -37.19 -6.52
CA GLY A 456 8.76 -38.02 -7.04
C GLY A 456 9.27 -39.13 -6.15
N GLU A 457 8.69 -39.38 -4.97
CA GLU A 457 9.12 -40.49 -4.10
C GLU A 457 7.93 -41.33 -3.61
N SER A 458 7.21 -41.92 -4.54
CA SER A 458 6.33 -43.07 -4.27
C SER A 458 6.18 -43.89 -5.55
N LEU A 459 7.20 -44.69 -5.85
CA LEU A 459 7.14 -45.96 -6.58
C LEU A 459 8.22 -46.87 -6.03
#